data_acefb39c173a555077876b32175024c6
#
_entry.id   acefb39c173a555077876b32175024c6
#
_cell.length_a   1.000
_cell.length_b   1.000
_cell.length_c   1.000
_cell.angle_alpha   90.00
_cell.angle_beta   90.00
_cell.angle_gamma   90.00
#
_symmetry.space_group_name_H-M   'P 1'
#
loop_
_entity.id
_entity.type
_entity.pdbx_description
1 polymer ?
#
loop_
_entity_poly.entity_id
_entity_poly.type
_entity_poly.pdbx_seq_one_letter_code
_entity_poly.pdbx_strand_id
1 'polypeptide(L)'
;LHARVLSPTVTGSIDALEYGIAALDYNLGGRGERILLAVANQNYVGKSAEVSFWKPRLFDSEHSVFSRAYGSQEGRDVQWSLNRPFFTLKSRVSYGISLRDAQSITRLLGPSNVLGKYETADRSTHIWCETSHGENMKVRPRFEIGYLKHRGPEKFGENYSILSKSRMYGYFSLTLWQPRYSTDRFVHKLGPVE
;
A
#
# COMPACT_ATOMS: atom_id res chain seq x y z
N LEU A 1 9.73 19.51 -12.79
CA LEU A 1 8.64 19.04 -13.66
C LEU A 1 7.45 18.66 -12.76
N HIS A 2 6.32 19.33 -12.91
CA HIS A 2 5.07 18.96 -12.22
C HIS A 2 4.31 18.02 -13.15
N ALA A 3 4.15 16.78 -12.78
CA ALA A 3 3.32 15.83 -13.49
C ALA A 3 2.00 15.67 -12.76
N ARG A 4 0.93 16.18 -13.33
CA ARG A 4 -0.45 16.01 -12.87
C ARG A 4 -1.18 15.11 -13.82
N VAL A 5 -1.86 14.11 -13.31
CA VAL A 5 -2.62 13.16 -14.10
C VAL A 5 -4.06 13.16 -13.60
N LEU A 6 -4.98 13.35 -14.54
CA LEU A 6 -6.40 13.13 -14.32
C LEU A 6 -6.79 11.87 -15.10
N SER A 7 -7.26 10.84 -14.41
CA SER A 7 -7.58 9.55 -15.00
C SER A 7 -9.06 9.22 -14.75
N PRO A 8 -9.94 9.39 -15.72
CA PRO A 8 -11.27 8.83 -15.67
C PRO A 8 -11.21 7.31 -15.90
N THR A 9 -12.07 6.58 -15.23
CA THR A 9 -12.24 5.13 -15.42
C THR A 9 -13.70 4.82 -15.64
N VAL A 10 -13.99 3.99 -16.64
CA VAL A 10 -15.33 3.44 -16.90
C VAL A 10 -15.15 1.98 -17.26
N THR A 11 -15.78 1.09 -16.50
CA THR A 11 -15.71 -0.36 -16.71
C THR A 11 -17.10 -0.98 -16.48
N GLY A 12 -17.30 -2.19 -16.98
CA GLY A 12 -18.53 -2.93 -16.76
C GLY A 12 -19.44 -3.03 -17.98
N SER A 13 -20.63 -3.61 -17.78
CA SER A 13 -21.71 -3.71 -18.76
C SER A 13 -22.76 -2.63 -18.54
N ILE A 14 -23.72 -2.49 -19.46
CA ILE A 14 -24.82 -1.49 -19.37
C ILE A 14 -25.59 -1.64 -18.05
N ASP A 15 -25.76 -2.87 -17.57
CA ASP A 15 -26.51 -3.16 -16.33
C ASP A 15 -25.64 -3.08 -15.05
N ALA A 16 -24.32 -2.92 -15.21
CA ALA A 16 -23.34 -2.97 -14.12
C ALA A 16 -22.19 -2.00 -14.38
N LEU A 17 -22.51 -0.72 -14.63
CA LEU A 17 -21.53 0.30 -14.95
C LEU A 17 -20.80 0.77 -13.70
N GLU A 18 -19.49 0.65 -13.70
CA GLU A 18 -18.57 1.24 -12.72
C GLU A 18 -17.89 2.45 -13.34
N TYR A 19 -17.82 3.56 -12.61
CA TYR A 19 -17.16 4.76 -13.07
C TYR A 19 -16.44 5.46 -11.93
N GLY A 20 -15.41 6.18 -12.27
CA GLY A 20 -14.63 6.92 -11.30
C GLY A 20 -13.72 7.96 -11.94
N ILE A 21 -13.13 8.77 -11.10
CA ILE A 21 -12.11 9.72 -11.48
C ILE A 21 -11.02 9.77 -10.41
N ALA A 22 -9.78 9.78 -10.85
CA ALA A 22 -8.62 9.94 -9.99
C ALA A 22 -7.78 11.12 -10.44
N ALA A 23 -7.33 11.93 -9.49
CA ALA A 23 -6.37 13.02 -9.69
C ALA A 23 -5.09 12.69 -8.92
N LEU A 24 -3.96 12.72 -9.61
CA LEU A 24 -2.65 12.40 -9.05
C LEU A 24 -1.68 13.53 -9.36
N ASP A 25 -1.05 14.09 -8.33
CA ASP A 25 0.06 15.02 -8.45
C ASP A 25 1.33 14.32 -7.91
N TYR A 26 2.35 14.21 -8.76
CA TYR A 26 3.61 13.51 -8.44
C TYR A 26 4.64 14.41 -7.77
N ASN A 27 4.39 15.70 -7.68
CA ASN A 27 5.37 16.65 -7.14
C ASN A 27 4.68 17.86 -6.51
N LEU A 28 3.70 17.61 -5.65
CA LEU A 28 3.02 18.64 -4.89
C LEU A 28 4.05 19.45 -4.08
N GLY A 29 4.09 20.74 -4.25
CA GLY A 29 5.07 21.59 -3.56
C GLY A 29 6.51 21.53 -4.08
N GLY A 30 6.80 20.80 -5.17
CA GLY A 30 8.14 20.77 -5.79
C GLY A 30 9.18 19.90 -5.09
N ARG A 31 8.81 19.15 -4.04
CA ARG A 31 9.72 18.35 -3.21
C ARG A 31 9.53 16.83 -3.38
N GLY A 32 8.87 16.41 -4.48
CA GLY A 32 8.58 15.01 -4.77
C GLY A 32 7.44 14.41 -3.94
N GLU A 33 6.65 15.24 -3.26
CA GLU A 33 5.45 14.81 -2.57
C GLU A 33 4.40 14.38 -3.60
N ARG A 34 3.68 13.29 -3.27
CA ARG A 34 2.61 12.76 -4.12
C ARG A 34 1.31 12.79 -3.37
N ILE A 35 0.26 13.21 -4.04
CA ILE A 35 -1.10 13.12 -3.55
C ILE A 35 -1.97 12.45 -4.59
N LEU A 36 -2.79 11.50 -4.15
CA LEU A 36 -3.84 10.87 -4.94
C LEU A 36 -5.18 11.20 -4.30
N LEU A 37 -6.11 11.65 -5.11
CA LEU A 37 -7.52 11.80 -4.77
C LEU A 37 -8.31 10.98 -5.77
N ALA A 38 -9.18 10.09 -5.32
CA ALA A 38 -10.02 9.29 -6.19
C ALA A 38 -11.43 9.21 -5.64
N VAL A 39 -12.40 9.21 -6.53
CA VAL A 39 -13.80 8.91 -6.23
C VAL A 39 -14.32 7.96 -7.27
N ALA A 40 -15.11 6.98 -6.86
CA ALA A 40 -15.68 6.00 -7.76
C ALA A 40 -17.07 5.56 -7.30
N ASN A 41 -17.84 5.05 -8.24
CA ASN A 41 -19.04 4.30 -7.97
C ASN A 41 -18.85 2.91 -8.58
N GLN A 42 -18.83 1.89 -7.72
CA GLN A 42 -18.52 0.51 -8.08
C GLN A 42 -19.70 -0.38 -7.74
N ASN A 43 -19.93 -1.36 -8.59
CA ASN A 43 -20.89 -2.41 -8.28
C ASN A 43 -20.48 -3.11 -6.99
N TYR A 44 -21.45 -3.44 -6.15
CA TYR A 44 -21.26 -4.10 -4.85
C TYR A 44 -20.64 -3.25 -3.74
N VAL A 45 -19.74 -2.29 -4.04
CA VAL A 45 -19.07 -1.44 -3.06
C VAL A 45 -19.77 -0.09 -2.91
N GLY A 46 -20.51 0.32 -3.96
CA GLY A 46 -21.19 1.60 -4.02
C GLY A 46 -20.21 2.77 -4.21
N LYS A 47 -20.57 3.93 -3.67
CA LYS A 47 -19.73 5.11 -3.72
C LYS A 47 -18.53 4.95 -2.83
N SER A 48 -17.36 5.26 -3.36
CA SER A 48 -16.09 5.20 -2.64
C SER A 48 -15.27 6.46 -2.87
N ALA A 49 -14.43 6.78 -1.90
CA ALA A 49 -13.45 7.86 -1.97
C ALA A 49 -12.11 7.38 -1.39
N GLU A 50 -11.02 7.82 -1.99
CA GLU A 50 -9.67 7.56 -1.53
C GLU A 50 -8.85 8.85 -1.53
N VAL A 51 -8.07 9.04 -0.48
CA VAL A 51 -7.00 10.01 -0.43
C VAL A 51 -5.74 9.30 0.01
N SER A 52 -4.64 9.49 -0.73
CA SER A 52 -3.33 9.06 -0.27
C SER A 52 -2.29 10.16 -0.45
N PHE A 53 -1.36 10.18 0.48
CA PHE A 53 -0.25 11.12 0.51
C PHE A 53 1.05 10.36 0.75
N TRP A 54 2.06 10.69 -0.02
CA TRP A 54 3.40 10.16 0.15
C TRP A 54 4.42 11.28 0.08
N LYS A 55 5.29 11.35 1.10
CA LYS A 55 6.40 12.27 1.18
C LYS A 55 7.70 11.49 1.33
N PRO A 56 8.59 11.54 0.34
CA PRO A 56 9.81 10.72 0.32
C PRO A 56 10.88 11.19 1.32
N ARG A 57 10.85 12.48 1.68
CA ARG A 57 11.80 13.09 2.62
C ARG A 57 11.07 14.00 3.58
N LEU A 58 10.84 13.51 4.79
CA LEU A 58 10.19 14.27 5.84
C LEU A 58 11.22 15.23 6.45
N PHE A 59 10.96 16.55 6.44
CA PHE A 59 11.86 17.59 6.94
C PHE A 59 13.29 17.47 6.39
N ASP A 60 13.45 17.19 5.09
CA ASP A 60 14.71 16.98 4.39
C ASP A 60 15.57 15.82 4.96
N SER A 61 14.99 14.98 5.81
CA SER A 61 15.64 13.80 6.35
C SER A 61 15.54 12.59 5.40
N GLU A 62 16.18 11.49 5.77
CA GLU A 62 16.05 10.20 5.06
C GLU A 62 14.76 9.44 5.42
N HIS A 63 13.81 10.07 6.09
CA HIS A 63 12.53 9.43 6.44
C HIS A 63 11.46 9.74 5.40
N SER A 64 10.68 8.74 5.06
CA SER A 64 9.49 8.87 4.22
C SER A 64 8.24 8.60 5.03
N VAL A 65 7.17 9.32 4.70
CA VAL A 65 5.85 9.08 5.27
C VAL A 65 4.87 8.72 4.16
N PHE A 66 4.00 7.77 4.46
CA PHE A 66 2.86 7.41 3.63
C PHE A 66 1.60 7.41 4.49
N SER A 67 0.54 7.96 3.95
CA SER A 67 -0.79 7.94 4.56
C SER A 67 -1.82 7.65 3.48
N ARG A 68 -2.79 6.82 3.80
CA ARG A 68 -3.93 6.51 2.93
C ARG A 68 -5.18 6.43 3.77
N ALA A 69 -6.25 7.02 3.28
CA ALA A 69 -7.58 6.83 3.79
C ALA A 69 -8.51 6.50 2.62
N TYR A 70 -9.20 5.39 2.75
CA TYR A 70 -10.22 4.92 1.83
C TYR A 70 -11.52 4.74 2.59
N GLY A 71 -12.62 5.14 1.97
CA GLY A 71 -13.96 4.95 2.52
C GLY A 71 -14.93 4.59 1.41
N SER A 72 -15.87 3.71 1.74
CA SER A 72 -16.97 3.28 0.86
C SER A 72 -18.24 3.01 1.67
N GLN A 73 -19.32 2.68 0.98
CA GLN A 73 -20.55 2.24 1.66
C GLN A 73 -20.38 0.89 2.37
N GLU A 74 -19.38 0.10 2.00
CA GLU A 74 -19.15 -1.23 2.56
C GLU A 74 -17.89 -1.33 3.43
N GLY A 75 -17.20 -0.21 3.69
CA GLY A 75 -16.06 -0.24 4.59
C GLY A 75 -15.14 0.96 4.50
N ARG A 76 -14.09 0.88 5.29
CA ARG A 76 -13.01 1.88 5.35
C ARG A 76 -11.66 1.20 5.52
N ASP A 77 -10.61 1.82 5.02
CA ASP A 77 -9.23 1.39 5.21
C ASP A 77 -8.36 2.63 5.45
N VAL A 78 -7.72 2.69 6.60
CA VAL A 78 -6.77 3.75 6.95
C VAL A 78 -5.42 3.12 7.16
N GLN A 79 -4.43 3.61 6.45
CA GLN A 79 -3.05 3.15 6.53
C GLN A 79 -2.11 4.33 6.75
N TRP A 80 -1.12 4.12 7.59
CA TRP A 80 -0.04 5.06 7.83
C TRP A 80 1.28 4.33 7.98
N SER A 81 2.36 4.92 7.46
CA SER A 81 3.69 4.39 7.70
C SER A 81 4.73 5.50 7.74
N LEU A 82 5.74 5.28 8.57
CA LEU A 82 6.96 6.08 8.66
C LEU A 82 8.14 5.15 8.47
N ASN A 83 8.95 5.42 7.45
CA ASN A 83 10.04 4.53 7.07
C ASN A 83 11.31 5.34 6.81
N ARG A 84 12.45 4.77 7.13
CA ARG A 84 13.76 5.17 6.62
C ARG A 84 14.22 4.07 5.66
N PRO A 85 13.97 4.20 4.35
CA PRO A 85 14.39 3.21 3.36
C PRO A 85 15.91 3.33 3.10
N PHE A 86 16.46 2.38 2.36
CA PHE A 86 17.82 2.52 1.84
C PHE A 86 17.83 3.56 0.70
N PHE A 87 18.16 4.80 1.01
CA PHE A 87 18.22 5.89 0.02
C PHE A 87 19.36 5.78 -0.98
N THR A 88 20.45 5.16 -0.55
CA THR A 88 21.64 5.00 -1.37
C THR A 88 22.19 3.58 -1.21
N LEU A 89 23.07 3.18 -2.12
CA LEU A 89 23.79 1.91 -2.00
C LEU A 89 24.73 1.86 -0.80
N LYS A 90 25.10 3.03 -0.24
CA LYS A 90 25.93 3.15 0.96
C LYS A 90 25.11 3.14 2.25
N SER A 91 23.80 3.28 2.17
CA SER A 91 22.93 3.23 3.35
C SER A 91 23.01 1.84 3.99
N ARG A 92 23.32 1.79 5.28
CA ARG A 92 23.55 0.54 6.02
C ARG A 92 22.34 0.07 6.81
N VAL A 93 21.43 0.98 7.12
CA VAL A 93 20.28 0.70 7.99
C VAL A 93 19.01 1.24 7.36
N SER A 94 17.97 0.46 7.39
CA SER A 94 16.60 0.79 7.00
C SER A 94 15.66 0.31 8.11
N TYR A 95 14.65 1.07 8.44
CA TYR A 95 13.67 0.71 9.46
C TYR A 95 12.35 1.42 9.22
N GLY A 96 11.32 0.95 9.87
CA GLY A 96 10.01 1.59 9.77
C GLY A 96 8.97 1.04 10.71
N ILE A 97 7.88 1.76 10.74
CA ILE A 97 6.64 1.38 11.40
C ILE A 97 5.49 1.59 10.44
N SER A 98 4.53 0.67 10.45
CA SER A 98 3.27 0.80 9.73
C SER A 98 2.09 0.43 10.59
N LEU A 99 0.99 1.13 10.38
CA LEU A 99 -0.29 0.96 11.06
C LEU A 99 -1.37 0.83 10.00
N ARG A 100 -2.32 -0.08 10.21
CA ARG A 100 -3.50 -0.20 9.36
C ARG A 100 -4.71 -0.53 10.21
N ASP A 101 -5.83 0.15 9.94
CA ASP A 101 -7.16 -0.15 10.47
C ASP A 101 -8.12 -0.24 9.28
N ALA A 102 -8.62 -1.44 9.01
CA ALA A 102 -9.54 -1.71 7.92
C ALA A 102 -10.82 -2.35 8.46
N GLN A 103 -11.95 -1.92 7.92
CA GLN A 103 -13.26 -2.51 8.16
C GLN A 103 -13.95 -2.69 6.81
N SER A 104 -14.58 -3.83 6.62
CA SER A 104 -15.32 -4.11 5.39
C SER A 104 -16.49 -5.05 5.65
N ILE A 105 -17.45 -5.05 4.74
CA ILE A 105 -18.55 -6.00 4.73
C ILE A 105 -18.15 -7.16 3.81
N THR A 106 -17.99 -8.34 4.39
CA THR A 106 -17.77 -9.58 3.65
C THR A 106 -19.12 -10.24 3.36
N ARG A 107 -19.38 -10.54 2.10
CA ARG A 107 -20.58 -11.23 1.66
C ARG A 107 -20.28 -12.71 1.51
N LEU A 108 -21.10 -13.55 2.13
CA LEU A 108 -21.10 -14.98 1.86
C LEU A 108 -22.01 -15.24 0.67
N LEU A 109 -21.45 -15.76 -0.40
CA LEU A 109 -22.18 -16.08 -1.63
C LEU A 109 -22.57 -17.55 -1.62
N GLY A 110 -23.84 -17.82 -1.89
CA GLY A 110 -24.36 -19.14 -2.29
C GLY A 110 -24.34 -19.30 -3.81
N PRO A 111 -24.79 -20.44 -4.32
CA PRO A 111 -24.79 -20.71 -5.78
C PRO A 111 -25.57 -19.68 -6.61
N SER A 112 -26.56 -19.02 -6.04
CA SER A 112 -27.43 -18.07 -6.75
C SER A 112 -27.82 -16.82 -5.93
N ASN A 113 -27.38 -16.71 -4.66
CA ASN A 113 -27.78 -15.59 -3.79
C ASN A 113 -26.73 -15.27 -2.73
N VAL A 114 -26.87 -14.11 -2.08
CA VAL A 114 -26.08 -13.72 -0.90
C VAL A 114 -26.69 -14.43 0.31
N LEU A 115 -25.94 -15.35 0.93
CA LEU A 115 -26.33 -16.08 2.13
C LEU A 115 -26.26 -15.23 3.41
N GLY A 116 -25.36 -14.23 3.44
CA GLY A 116 -25.21 -13.36 4.59
C GLY A 116 -24.19 -12.25 4.35
N LYS A 117 -24.28 -11.21 5.19
CA LYS A 117 -23.32 -10.10 5.23
C LYS A 117 -22.72 -10.05 6.63
N TYR A 118 -21.41 -9.96 6.73
CA TYR A 118 -20.66 -9.93 7.96
C TYR A 118 -19.67 -8.79 7.96
N GLU A 119 -19.61 -8.06 9.05
CA GLU A 119 -18.58 -7.07 9.27
C GLU A 119 -17.25 -7.76 9.60
N THR A 120 -16.21 -7.40 8.85
CA THR A 120 -14.83 -7.79 9.12
C THR A 120 -14.02 -6.57 9.51
N ALA A 121 -13.11 -6.73 10.45
CA ALA A 121 -12.21 -5.68 10.87
C ALA A 121 -10.80 -6.23 11.06
N ASP A 122 -9.83 -5.56 10.46
CA ASP A 122 -8.41 -5.88 10.52
C ASP A 122 -7.64 -4.70 11.08
N ARG A 123 -6.86 -4.93 12.14
CA ARG A 123 -5.89 -3.96 12.66
C ARG A 123 -4.53 -4.59 12.65
N SER A 124 -3.56 -3.88 12.10
CA SER A 124 -2.18 -4.35 12.12
C SER A 124 -1.21 -3.23 12.46
N THR A 125 -0.18 -3.62 13.18
CA THR A 125 0.98 -2.78 13.49
C THR A 125 2.22 -3.60 13.20
N HIS A 126 3.15 -3.05 12.43
CA HIS A 126 4.42 -3.67 12.10
C HIS A 126 5.56 -2.71 12.40
N ILE A 127 6.59 -3.21 13.07
CA ILE A 127 7.85 -2.50 13.28
C ILE A 127 8.95 -3.39 12.73
N TRP A 128 9.82 -2.83 11.92
CA TRP A 128 10.89 -3.59 11.29
C TRP A 128 12.20 -2.80 11.24
N CYS A 129 13.28 -3.55 11.22
CA CYS A 129 14.63 -3.06 11.01
C CYS A 129 15.38 -4.00 10.08
N GLU A 130 16.13 -3.43 9.16
CA GLU A 130 16.95 -4.14 8.17
C GLU A 130 18.30 -3.48 8.09
N THR A 131 19.38 -4.27 8.05
CA THR A 131 20.72 -3.78 7.82
C THR A 131 21.25 -4.25 6.47
N SER A 132 22.23 -3.54 5.91
CA SER A 132 22.83 -3.87 4.62
C SER A 132 24.33 -3.93 4.73
N HIS A 133 24.91 -5.08 4.44
CA HIS A 133 26.34 -5.36 4.52
C HIS A 133 26.87 -5.85 3.16
N GLY A 134 28.16 -5.62 2.91
CA GLY A 134 28.86 -6.00 1.69
C GLY A 134 28.87 -4.89 0.63
N GLU A 135 29.75 -5.01 -0.35
CA GLU A 135 29.92 -4.05 -1.44
C GLU A 135 29.31 -4.56 -2.74
N ASN A 136 29.86 -5.62 -3.31
CA ASN A 136 29.42 -6.21 -4.58
C ASN A 136 28.17 -7.08 -4.42
N MET A 137 28.04 -7.75 -3.30
CA MET A 137 26.86 -8.49 -2.90
C MET A 137 26.37 -7.95 -1.57
N LYS A 138 25.14 -7.52 -1.51
CA LYS A 138 24.50 -7.03 -0.29
C LYS A 138 23.80 -8.15 0.44
N VAL A 139 24.14 -8.34 1.69
CA VAL A 139 23.45 -9.23 2.62
C VAL A 139 22.57 -8.36 3.50
N ARG A 140 21.27 -8.61 3.50
CA ARG A 140 20.28 -7.80 4.21
C ARG A 140 19.45 -8.67 5.15
N PRO A 141 19.89 -8.83 6.40
CA PRO A 141 19.03 -9.38 7.45
C PRO A 141 17.94 -8.36 7.82
N ARG A 142 16.71 -8.81 7.93
CA ARG A 142 15.56 -8.03 8.38
C ARG A 142 14.88 -8.74 9.53
N PHE A 143 14.58 -7.98 10.56
CA PHE A 143 13.77 -8.36 11.69
C PHE A 143 12.48 -7.55 11.68
N GLU A 144 11.38 -8.23 11.92
CA GLU A 144 10.06 -7.61 11.99
C GLU A 144 9.29 -8.17 13.17
N ILE A 145 8.62 -7.30 13.90
CA ILE A 145 7.64 -7.65 14.94
C ILE A 145 6.32 -7.03 14.53
N GLY A 146 5.26 -7.80 14.62
CA GLY A 146 3.93 -7.33 14.27
C GLY A 146 2.87 -7.78 15.25
N TYR A 147 1.82 -6.97 15.29
CA TYR A 147 0.56 -7.29 15.94
C TYR A 147 -0.54 -7.27 14.89
N LEU A 148 -1.35 -8.31 14.88
CA LEU A 148 -2.52 -8.43 14.01
C LEU A 148 -3.74 -8.75 14.87
N LYS A 149 -4.80 -7.98 14.71
CA LYS A 149 -6.12 -8.27 15.24
C LYS A 149 -7.10 -8.39 14.09
N HIS A 150 -7.72 -9.55 13.99
CA HIS A 150 -8.75 -9.85 13.00
C HIS A 150 -10.07 -10.12 13.70
N ARG A 151 -11.15 -9.54 13.18
CA ARG A 151 -12.52 -9.85 13.56
C ARG A 151 -13.30 -10.17 12.30
N GLY A 152 -13.91 -11.33 12.25
CA GLY A 152 -14.65 -11.75 11.06
C GLY A 152 -15.46 -13.02 11.27
N PRO A 153 -16.19 -13.45 10.24
CA PRO A 153 -16.97 -14.68 10.28
C PRO A 153 -16.04 -15.90 10.27
N GLU A 154 -16.25 -16.81 11.18
CA GLU A 154 -15.61 -18.12 11.19
C GLU A 154 -16.66 -19.22 11.16
N LYS A 155 -16.45 -20.25 10.34
CA LYS A 155 -17.38 -21.35 10.17
C LYS A 155 -17.22 -22.38 11.27
N PHE A 156 -18.28 -22.70 12.01
CA PHE A 156 -18.34 -23.76 13.00
C PHE A 156 -19.46 -24.73 12.61
N GLY A 157 -19.10 -25.88 12.05
CA GLY A 157 -20.07 -26.80 11.48
C GLY A 157 -20.83 -26.15 10.33
N GLU A 158 -22.16 -26.06 10.43
CA GLU A 158 -23.02 -25.40 9.44
C GLU A 158 -23.28 -23.90 9.73
N ASN A 159 -22.87 -23.42 10.89
CA ASN A 159 -23.13 -22.03 11.35
C ASN A 159 -21.88 -21.15 11.24
N TYR A 160 -22.14 -19.84 11.13
CA TYR A 160 -21.10 -18.81 11.18
C TYR A 160 -21.22 -18.00 12.45
N SER A 161 -20.11 -17.75 13.11
CA SER A 161 -20.02 -16.82 14.25
C SER A 161 -18.92 -15.80 14.03
N ILE A 162 -19.09 -14.61 14.60
CA ILE A 162 -18.07 -13.56 14.51
C ILE A 162 -17.06 -13.80 15.63
N LEU A 163 -15.82 -14.06 15.25
CA LEU A 163 -14.71 -14.20 16.19
C LEU A 163 -13.72 -13.05 16.06
N SER A 164 -13.14 -12.72 17.20
CA SER A 164 -12.01 -11.77 17.26
C SER A 164 -10.76 -12.52 17.69
N LYS A 165 -9.78 -12.56 16.79
CA LYS A 165 -8.48 -13.19 17.04
C LYS A 165 -7.41 -12.11 17.03
N SER A 166 -6.48 -12.20 17.98
CA SER A 166 -5.29 -11.36 17.99
C SER A 166 -4.05 -12.22 18.10
N ARG A 167 -3.00 -11.81 17.40
CA ARG A 167 -1.70 -12.49 17.45
C ARG A 167 -0.56 -11.50 17.37
N MET A 168 0.48 -11.78 18.11
CA MET A 168 1.80 -11.19 17.88
C MET A 168 2.65 -12.18 17.10
N TYR A 169 3.53 -11.69 16.24
CA TYR A 169 4.47 -12.50 15.50
C TYR A 169 5.82 -11.80 15.39
N GLY A 170 6.85 -12.61 15.28
CA GLY A 170 8.19 -12.18 14.89
C GLY A 170 8.55 -12.82 13.56
N TYR A 171 9.20 -12.07 12.70
CA TYR A 171 9.65 -12.53 11.40
C TYR A 171 11.12 -12.19 11.21
N PHE A 172 11.89 -13.13 10.68
CA PHE A 172 13.26 -12.92 10.25
C PHE A 172 13.40 -13.30 8.79
N SER A 173 14.05 -12.48 8.01
CA SER A 173 14.41 -12.79 6.63
C SER A 173 15.84 -12.38 6.32
N LEU A 174 16.44 -13.06 5.37
CA LEU A 174 17.75 -12.77 4.82
C LEU A 174 17.63 -12.59 3.32
N THR A 175 17.92 -11.40 2.84
CA THR A 175 17.92 -11.10 1.40
C THR A 175 19.37 -10.98 0.92
N LEU A 176 19.70 -11.72 -0.13
CA LEU A 176 20.92 -11.56 -0.90
C LEU A 176 20.61 -10.74 -2.14
N TRP A 177 21.27 -9.62 -2.29
CA TRP A 177 21.04 -8.73 -3.42
C TRP A 177 22.36 -8.29 -4.05
N GLN A 178 22.48 -8.55 -5.34
CA GLN A 178 23.61 -8.12 -6.15
C GLN A 178 23.17 -6.97 -7.06
N PRO A 179 23.61 -5.72 -6.83
CA PRO A 179 23.32 -4.64 -7.74
C PRO A 179 24.03 -4.89 -9.08
N ARG A 180 23.27 -4.98 -10.15
CA ARG A 180 23.80 -5.00 -11.50
C ARG A 180 23.63 -3.61 -12.09
N TYR A 181 24.75 -2.97 -12.43
CA TYR A 181 24.72 -1.71 -13.16
C TYR A 181 24.81 -2.05 -14.65
N SER A 182 23.76 -1.74 -15.41
CA SER A 182 23.88 -1.61 -16.86
C SER A 182 24.26 -0.15 -17.15
N THR A 183 25.43 0.08 -17.67
CA THR A 183 25.76 1.36 -18.29
C THR A 183 24.97 1.42 -19.60
N ASP A 184 23.91 2.20 -19.63
CA ASP A 184 23.16 2.41 -20.84
C ASP A 184 24.00 3.26 -21.80
N ARG A 185 24.55 2.64 -22.82
CA ARG A 185 25.37 3.29 -23.85
C ARG A 185 24.59 4.27 -24.72
N PHE A 186 23.26 4.36 -24.53
CA PHE A 186 22.41 5.26 -25.31
C PHE A 186 22.54 6.74 -24.94
N VAL A 187 23.07 7.08 -23.78
CA VAL A 187 23.28 8.47 -23.36
C VAL A 187 24.33 9.20 -24.20
N HIS A 188 25.21 8.48 -24.91
CA HIS A 188 26.25 9.09 -25.75
C HIS A 188 25.84 9.35 -27.23
N LYS A 189 24.61 9.06 -27.62
CA LYS A 189 24.13 9.27 -28.99
C LYS A 189 23.25 10.51 -29.22
N LEU A 190 23.01 11.29 -28.20
CA LEU A 190 22.39 12.62 -28.34
C LEU A 190 23.52 13.69 -28.41
N GLY A 191 24.40 13.53 -29.37
CA GLY A 191 25.22 14.64 -29.86
C GLY A 191 24.31 15.70 -30.52
N PRO A 192 24.71 16.97 -30.54
CA PRO A 192 23.93 17.99 -31.21
C PRO A 192 23.75 17.59 -32.69
N VAL A 193 22.49 17.62 -33.13
CA VAL A 193 22.16 17.53 -34.54
C VAL A 193 22.59 18.87 -35.13
N GLU A 194 23.65 18.86 -35.94
CA GLU A 194 24.02 20.00 -36.79
C GLU A 194 22.97 20.24 -37.86
#